data_c61a4e3279ce77679a24ee0962681263
#
_entry.id   c61a4e3279ce77679a24ee0962681263
#
_cell.length_a   1.000
_cell.length_b   1.000
_cell.length_c   1.000
_cell.angle_alpha   90.00
_cell.angle_beta   90.00
_cell.angle_gamma   90.00
#
_symmetry.space_group_name_H-M   'P 1'
#
loop_
_entity.id
_entity.type
_entity.pdbx_description
1 polymer ?
#
loop_
_entity_poly.entity_id
_entity_poly.type
_entity_poly.pdbx_seq_one_letter_code
_entity_poly.pdbx_strand_id
1 'polypeptide(L)'
;MKKKVDFESVLFLVDKAISPTYLNPTQEIVLREVWNGKTYTKMACDYNYDPEYIKTVGCNLWQTLSRAFDEQINKSNFVPFMRQKISRVIEEKNGQPEDYYRPRSLPVKSKKQQFCNWTTAPNVQHFLGREKELKTLSSWSQNSDCRLIVVSGMTGSGKTTLVTQFASSIKEQFDCVIWFSLSQLPSLTKLLNKYLRIINHHSDDAVDSKPQELSFLLSEFIDCLRRQRILLVLDGLEYILETNQTSVSYKEHFEVYGQFLRSIISTDHQSLLITTSRIKPKLLEYYASNQVQFLDLLGFSHQTTMTFLNSGTNSYWNKQELLHLSATVQNNPQLLKIANNHLDIFSEGDAEQAIEELSLLEAISDLLEQELSYLSILDKEIVYWLAISCNPLSLDELSNYIKHSPSKLKFLHSIKSLVERSLITKKKDEKDYRYSLMPIMKIHLRRKLVREAL
;
A
#
# COMPACT_ATOMS: atom_id res chain seq x y z
N MET A 1 2.06 49.83 15.98
CA MET A 1 1.43 48.50 16.15
C MET A 1 2.34 47.45 15.55
N LYS A 2 2.93 46.53 16.31
CA LYS A 2 3.78 45.45 15.78
C LYS A 2 2.88 44.50 14.97
N LYS A 3 3.05 44.44 13.63
CA LYS A 3 2.33 43.50 12.77
C LYS A 3 2.61 42.07 13.26
N LYS A 4 1.58 41.29 13.48
CA LYS A 4 1.64 39.89 13.93
C LYS A 4 2.19 39.07 12.75
N VAL A 5 3.37 38.46 12.91
CA VAL A 5 3.94 37.54 11.94
C VAL A 5 3.05 36.30 11.86
N ASP A 6 2.55 35.98 10.69
CA ASP A 6 1.74 34.79 10.45
C ASP A 6 2.61 33.54 10.21
N PHE A 7 2.04 32.37 10.36
CA PHE A 7 2.74 31.09 10.18
C PHE A 7 3.11 30.83 8.71
N GLU A 8 2.32 31.30 7.78
CA GLU A 8 2.58 31.10 6.33
C GLU A 8 3.88 31.80 5.90
N SER A 9 4.16 32.96 6.46
CA SER A 9 5.44 33.66 6.26
C SER A 9 6.63 32.86 6.78
N VAL A 10 6.45 32.15 7.89
CA VAL A 10 7.47 31.27 8.48
C VAL A 10 7.70 30.06 7.57
N LEU A 11 6.63 29.41 7.13
CA LEU A 11 6.70 28.23 6.27
C LEU A 11 7.42 28.55 4.95
N PHE A 12 7.07 29.68 4.32
CA PHE A 12 7.72 30.14 3.10
C PHE A 12 9.25 30.32 3.25
N LEU A 13 9.70 30.93 4.35
CA LEU A 13 11.14 31.12 4.60
C LEU A 13 11.85 29.79 4.89
N VAL A 14 11.18 28.87 5.58
CA VAL A 14 11.71 27.54 5.85
C VAL A 14 11.86 26.77 4.55
N ASP A 15 10.82 26.69 3.72
CA ASP A 15 10.84 25.97 2.45
C ASP A 15 11.93 26.54 1.51
N LYS A 16 12.09 27.85 1.48
CA LYS A 16 13.16 28.50 0.71
C LYS A 16 14.56 28.13 1.21
N ALA A 17 14.72 28.02 2.52
CA ALA A 17 16.02 27.73 3.13
C ALA A 17 16.44 26.26 2.95
N ILE A 18 15.48 25.32 2.99
CA ILE A 18 15.76 23.88 2.85
C ILE A 18 15.75 23.39 1.39
N SER A 19 15.39 24.25 0.42
CA SER A 19 15.36 23.88 -1.01
C SER A 19 16.71 23.31 -1.47
N PRO A 20 16.75 22.22 -2.29
CA PRO A 20 15.65 21.55 -2.98
C PRO A 20 14.89 20.47 -2.17
N THR A 21 15.17 20.28 -0.89
CA THR A 21 14.40 19.40 -0.01
C THR A 21 13.13 20.10 0.47
N TYR A 22 12.14 19.31 0.92
CA TYR A 22 10.88 19.82 1.46
C TYR A 22 10.61 19.20 2.83
N LEU A 23 9.85 19.91 3.66
CA LEU A 23 9.36 19.33 4.91
C LEU A 23 8.40 18.18 4.61
N ASN A 24 8.51 17.08 5.35
CA ASN A 24 7.46 16.07 5.33
C ASN A 24 6.26 16.53 6.18
N PRO A 25 5.05 15.96 5.99
CA PRO A 25 3.85 16.40 6.68
C PRO A 25 3.96 16.41 8.21
N THR A 26 4.66 15.43 8.79
CA THR A 26 4.85 15.37 10.26
C THR A 26 5.82 16.47 10.74
N GLN A 27 6.83 16.79 9.96
CA GLN A 27 7.74 17.91 10.26
C GLN A 27 7.01 19.25 10.18
N GLU A 28 6.12 19.44 9.20
CA GLU A 28 5.28 20.65 9.09
C GLU A 28 4.34 20.77 10.29
N ILE A 29 3.69 19.67 10.71
CA ILE A 29 2.86 19.64 11.93
C ILE A 29 3.70 20.07 13.14
N VAL A 30 4.89 19.47 13.34
CA VAL A 30 5.77 19.83 14.46
C VAL A 30 6.14 21.31 14.40
N LEU A 31 6.47 21.82 13.23
CA LEU A 31 6.84 23.24 13.02
C LEU A 31 5.68 24.17 13.39
N ARG A 32 4.47 23.89 12.89
CA ARG A 32 3.24 24.64 13.12
C ARG A 32 2.86 24.65 14.60
N GLU A 33 2.91 23.50 15.21
CA GLU A 33 2.51 23.34 16.62
C GLU A 33 3.54 23.93 17.59
N VAL A 34 4.84 23.94 17.24
CA VAL A 34 5.87 24.67 17.99
C VAL A 34 5.66 26.18 17.86
N TRP A 35 5.29 26.68 16.65
CA TRP A 35 4.92 28.09 16.47
C TRP A 35 3.75 28.50 17.36
N ASN A 36 2.77 27.59 17.56
CA ASN A 36 1.62 27.79 18.44
C ASN A 36 1.94 27.55 19.93
N GLY A 37 3.16 27.18 20.29
CA GLY A 37 3.62 26.99 21.66
C GLY A 37 3.27 25.67 22.29
N LYS A 38 2.87 24.63 21.51
CA LYS A 38 2.52 23.31 22.06
C LYS A 38 3.75 22.47 22.45
N THR A 39 3.55 21.55 23.38
CA THR A 39 4.55 20.52 23.76
C THR A 39 4.46 19.30 22.85
N TYR A 40 5.56 18.53 22.72
CA TYR A 40 5.55 17.29 21.94
C TYR A 40 4.52 16.27 22.42
N THR A 41 4.35 16.15 23.72
CA THR A 41 3.33 15.29 24.33
C THR A 41 1.92 15.69 23.92
N LYS A 42 1.63 17.01 23.89
CA LYS A 42 0.34 17.51 23.46
C LYS A 42 0.12 17.31 21.95
N MET A 43 1.15 17.53 21.13
CA MET A 43 1.12 17.23 19.69
C MET A 43 0.85 15.75 19.43
N ALA A 44 1.56 14.86 20.13
CA ALA A 44 1.36 13.42 20.02
C ALA A 44 -0.08 13.01 20.35
N CYS A 45 -0.64 13.60 21.41
CA CYS A 45 -2.04 13.38 21.80
C CYS A 45 -3.03 13.93 20.75
N ASP A 46 -2.82 15.17 20.28
CA ASP A 46 -3.72 15.86 19.35
C ASP A 46 -3.76 15.18 17.97
N TYR A 47 -2.64 14.62 17.53
CA TYR A 47 -2.49 13.97 16.20
C TYR A 47 -2.42 12.45 16.25
N ASN A 48 -2.62 11.85 17.43
CA ASN A 48 -2.58 10.39 17.64
C ASN A 48 -1.27 9.74 17.20
N TYR A 49 -0.14 10.37 17.56
CA TYR A 49 1.20 9.86 17.38
C TYR A 49 1.81 9.37 18.70
N ASP A 50 2.84 8.54 18.62
CA ASP A 50 3.69 8.23 19.77
C ASP A 50 4.52 9.46 20.17
N PRO A 51 4.60 9.83 21.49
CA PRO A 51 5.36 10.99 21.96
C PRO A 51 6.85 10.96 21.62
N GLU A 52 7.49 9.78 21.67
CA GLU A 52 8.91 9.63 21.30
C GLU A 52 9.12 9.76 19.80
N TYR A 53 8.15 9.31 18.99
CA TYR A 53 8.17 9.54 17.54
C TYR A 53 8.14 11.03 17.20
N ILE A 54 7.21 11.80 17.77
CA ILE A 54 7.12 13.27 17.54
C ILE A 54 8.39 13.98 18.02
N LYS A 55 8.98 13.55 19.12
CA LYS A 55 10.26 14.07 19.62
C LYS A 55 11.41 13.80 18.65
N THR A 56 11.47 12.59 18.10
CA THR A 56 12.47 12.20 17.08
C THR A 56 12.33 13.01 15.80
N VAL A 57 11.08 13.17 15.31
CA VAL A 57 10.79 14.04 14.15
C VAL A 57 11.23 15.47 14.42
N GLY A 58 10.92 15.99 15.61
CA GLY A 58 11.37 17.32 16.05
C GLY A 58 12.90 17.45 16.04
N CYS A 59 13.62 16.49 16.62
CA CYS A 59 15.09 16.51 16.61
C CYS A 59 15.67 16.57 15.19
N ASN A 60 15.17 15.74 14.30
CA ASN A 60 15.60 15.74 12.88
C ASN A 60 15.25 17.07 12.17
N LEU A 61 14.08 17.63 12.45
CA LEU A 61 13.65 18.92 11.92
C LEU A 61 14.60 20.05 12.35
N TRP A 62 14.92 20.14 13.64
CA TRP A 62 15.83 21.18 14.15
C TRP A 62 17.24 21.05 13.60
N GLN A 63 17.75 19.85 13.38
CA GLN A 63 19.04 19.62 12.72
C GLN A 63 19.02 20.10 11.26
N THR A 64 17.94 19.80 10.52
CA THR A 64 17.76 20.25 9.14
C THR A 64 17.73 21.78 9.06
N LEU A 65 16.93 22.41 9.93
CA LEU A 65 16.82 23.88 9.97
C LEU A 65 18.13 24.53 10.42
N SER A 66 18.85 23.94 11.37
CA SER A 66 20.14 24.47 11.81
C SER A 66 21.18 24.49 10.68
N ARG A 67 21.19 23.44 9.85
CA ARG A 67 22.05 23.39 8.65
C ARG A 67 21.61 24.40 7.58
N ALA A 68 20.30 24.52 7.35
CA ALA A 68 19.75 25.40 6.30
C ALA A 68 19.94 26.89 6.60
N PHE A 69 19.91 27.27 7.87
CA PHE A 69 20.07 28.66 8.30
C PHE A 69 21.47 28.98 8.83
N ASP A 70 22.37 28.00 8.89
CA ASP A 70 23.73 28.12 9.47
C ASP A 70 23.73 28.70 10.91
N GLU A 71 22.69 28.34 11.67
CA GLU A 71 22.51 28.77 13.06
C GLU A 71 21.93 27.64 13.91
N GLN A 72 22.28 27.55 15.19
CA GLN A 72 21.77 26.50 16.07
C GLN A 72 20.30 26.74 16.43
N ILE A 73 19.42 26.00 15.77
CA ILE A 73 17.98 26.07 15.96
C ILE A 73 17.48 24.88 16.76
N ASN A 74 16.61 25.14 17.73
CA ASN A 74 15.93 24.14 18.54
C ASN A 74 14.50 24.59 18.84
N LYS A 75 13.72 23.72 19.49
CA LYS A 75 12.33 24.01 19.82
C LYS A 75 12.13 25.32 20.58
N SER A 76 13.03 25.64 21.52
CA SER A 76 12.88 26.80 22.42
C SER A 76 13.23 28.13 21.75
N ASN A 77 14.16 28.14 20.78
CA ASN A 77 14.60 29.36 20.12
C ASN A 77 13.99 29.57 18.73
N PHE A 78 13.28 28.59 18.16
CA PHE A 78 12.72 28.65 16.82
C PHE A 78 11.80 29.87 16.59
N VAL A 79 10.83 30.09 17.50
CA VAL A 79 9.87 31.18 17.33
C VAL A 79 10.53 32.57 17.40
N PRO A 80 11.37 32.91 18.40
CA PRO A 80 12.07 34.18 18.40
C PRO A 80 13.04 34.33 17.21
N PHE A 81 13.74 33.28 16.80
CA PHE A 81 14.62 33.25 15.65
C PHE A 81 13.87 33.61 14.35
N MET A 82 12.76 32.96 14.05
CA MET A 82 11.98 33.23 12.84
C MET A 82 11.37 34.64 12.85
N ARG A 83 10.90 35.12 13.99
CA ARG A 83 10.43 36.51 14.13
C ARG A 83 11.52 37.52 13.80
N GLN A 84 12.72 37.28 14.27
CA GLN A 84 13.87 38.16 13.97
C GLN A 84 14.25 38.12 12.49
N LYS A 85 14.33 36.94 11.87
CA LYS A 85 14.63 36.79 10.43
C LYS A 85 13.58 37.48 9.57
N ILE A 86 12.31 37.32 9.84
CA ILE A 86 11.21 37.98 9.12
C ILE A 86 11.28 39.50 9.29
N SER A 87 11.55 40.02 10.49
CA SER A 87 11.68 41.45 10.73
C SER A 87 12.84 42.05 9.92
N ARG A 88 14.00 41.38 9.86
CA ARG A 88 15.14 41.84 9.04
C ARG A 88 14.80 41.86 7.55
N VAL A 89 14.13 40.84 7.04
CA VAL A 89 13.70 40.79 5.62
C VAL A 89 12.73 41.94 5.29
N ILE A 90 11.87 42.32 6.25
CA ILE A 90 10.94 43.43 6.10
C ILE A 90 11.70 44.80 6.14
N GLU A 91 12.69 44.94 7.01
CA GLU A 91 13.50 46.17 7.16
C GLU A 91 14.43 46.42 5.98
N GLU A 92 15.05 45.36 5.41
CA GLU A 92 15.96 45.44 4.25
C GLU A 92 15.26 45.90 2.96
N LYS A 93 13.91 45.85 2.88
CA LYS A 93 13.12 46.20 1.70
C LYS A 93 12.15 47.36 1.88
N ASN A 94 12.58 48.44 2.55
CA ASN A 94 11.85 49.72 2.58
C ASN A 94 10.33 49.65 2.81
N GLY A 95 9.87 48.86 3.76
CA GLY A 95 8.60 49.09 4.45
C GLY A 95 7.30 48.72 3.73
N GLN A 96 7.33 48.03 2.60
CA GLN A 96 6.11 47.52 1.93
C GLN A 96 6.04 45.97 1.93
N PRO A 97 5.30 45.38 2.87
CA PRO A 97 5.17 43.90 2.95
C PRO A 97 4.28 43.30 1.86
N GLU A 98 3.48 44.11 1.18
CA GLU A 98 2.42 43.62 0.29
C GLU A 98 2.95 43.08 -1.04
N ASP A 99 4.13 43.52 -1.51
CA ASP A 99 4.73 43.04 -2.77
C ASP A 99 5.47 41.69 -2.64
N TYR A 100 5.73 41.22 -1.45
CA TYR A 100 6.44 39.96 -1.24
C TYR A 100 5.47 38.75 -1.22
N TYR A 101 4.19 38.99 -0.99
CA TYR A 101 3.15 37.97 -0.85
C TYR A 101 2.17 37.95 -2.03
N ARG A 102 2.34 38.80 -3.03
CA ARG A 102 1.63 38.64 -4.30
C ARG A 102 2.39 37.62 -5.14
N PRO A 103 1.86 36.43 -5.39
CA PRO A 103 2.32 35.59 -6.48
C PRO A 103 2.24 36.49 -7.74
N ARG A 104 3.35 36.68 -8.46
CA ARG A 104 3.29 37.25 -9.80
C ARG A 104 2.26 36.46 -10.57
N SER A 105 1.16 37.11 -10.86
CA SER A 105 0.08 36.54 -11.68
C SER A 105 0.56 36.43 -13.13
N LEU A 106 1.24 35.32 -13.40
CA LEU A 106 1.08 34.69 -14.70
C LEU A 106 -0.36 34.15 -14.67
N PRO A 107 -1.11 34.08 -15.81
CA PRO A 107 -2.41 33.46 -15.81
C PRO A 107 -2.23 31.94 -15.66
N VAL A 108 -1.93 31.53 -14.46
CA VAL A 108 -2.03 30.15 -14.03
C VAL A 108 -3.51 29.94 -13.78
N LYS A 109 -4.13 29.05 -14.58
CA LYS A 109 -5.34 28.37 -14.15
C LYS A 109 -5.16 28.07 -12.67
N SER A 110 -6.00 28.64 -11.81
CA SER A 110 -5.94 28.42 -10.36
C SER A 110 -5.78 26.93 -10.12
N LYS A 111 -4.58 26.48 -9.71
CA LYS A 111 -4.42 25.12 -9.22
C LYS A 111 -5.34 25.05 -8.00
N LYS A 112 -6.46 24.35 -8.12
CA LYS A 112 -7.28 23.96 -6.99
C LYS A 112 -6.32 23.39 -5.98
N GLN A 113 -6.38 23.87 -4.75
CA GLN A 113 -5.52 23.41 -3.67
C GLN A 113 -5.81 21.91 -3.48
N GLN A 114 -4.87 21.07 -3.88
CA GLN A 114 -5.02 19.63 -3.85
C GLN A 114 -4.81 19.15 -2.42
N PHE A 115 -5.81 18.52 -1.83
CA PHE A 115 -5.70 17.93 -0.52
C PHE A 115 -5.22 16.48 -0.62
N CYS A 116 -4.10 16.18 0.02
CA CYS A 116 -3.54 14.84 0.03
C CYS A 116 -3.39 14.34 1.47
N ASN A 117 -4.09 13.28 1.85
CA ASN A 117 -3.76 12.48 3.01
C ASN A 117 -2.97 11.26 2.56
N TRP A 118 -1.65 11.43 2.47
CA TRP A 118 -0.70 10.43 1.98
C TRP A 118 0.14 9.82 3.10
N THR A 119 -0.18 10.12 4.37
CA THR A 119 0.66 9.82 5.53
C THR A 119 0.92 8.34 5.78
N THR A 120 0.02 7.47 5.34
CA THR A 120 0.14 6.01 5.51
C THR A 120 0.57 5.30 4.22
N ALA A 121 0.76 6.01 3.12
CA ALA A 121 1.29 5.44 1.88
C ALA A 121 2.79 5.12 2.06
N PRO A 122 3.25 3.93 1.65
CA PRO A 122 4.66 3.60 1.74
C PRO A 122 5.51 4.47 0.81
N ASN A 123 6.73 4.79 1.25
CA ASN A 123 7.70 5.46 0.39
C ASN A 123 8.29 4.46 -0.61
N VAL A 124 8.14 4.73 -1.90
CA VAL A 124 8.69 3.90 -2.99
C VAL A 124 9.96 4.56 -3.51
N GLN A 125 11.12 4.16 -2.98
CA GLN A 125 12.42 4.69 -3.40
C GLN A 125 12.95 4.04 -4.69
N HIS A 126 12.73 2.73 -4.85
CA HIS A 126 13.17 1.95 -6.01
C HIS A 126 12.00 1.18 -6.59
N PHE A 127 11.57 1.55 -7.79
CA PHE A 127 10.51 0.88 -8.53
C PHE A 127 11.09 0.27 -9.80
N LEU A 128 10.87 -1.02 -10.00
CA LEU A 128 11.42 -1.76 -11.13
C LEU A 128 10.33 -2.51 -11.88
N GLY A 129 10.37 -2.41 -13.21
CA GLY A 129 9.42 -3.10 -14.08
C GLY A 129 7.97 -2.61 -13.95
N ARG A 130 7.02 -3.47 -14.27
CA ARG A 130 5.57 -3.19 -14.14
C ARG A 130 5.01 -2.18 -15.14
N GLU A 131 5.70 -1.95 -16.24
CA GLU A 131 5.27 -1.00 -17.28
C GLU A 131 3.92 -1.41 -17.89
N LYS A 132 3.67 -2.73 -18.03
CA LYS A 132 2.40 -3.25 -18.56
C LYS A 132 1.26 -3.00 -17.58
N GLU A 133 1.48 -3.30 -16.33
CA GLU A 133 0.50 -3.11 -15.26
C GLU A 133 0.18 -1.62 -15.07
N LEU A 134 1.20 -0.74 -15.07
CA LEU A 134 1.01 0.71 -15.01
C LEU A 134 0.21 1.24 -16.22
N LYS A 135 0.50 0.77 -17.44
CA LYS A 135 -0.26 1.13 -18.64
C LYS A 135 -1.72 0.69 -18.52
N THR A 136 -1.96 -0.52 -18.02
CA THR A 136 -3.31 -1.06 -17.81
C THR A 136 -4.07 -0.22 -16.80
N LEU A 137 -3.47 0.06 -15.62
CA LEU A 137 -4.08 0.92 -14.61
C LEU A 137 -4.37 2.32 -15.15
N SER A 138 -3.46 2.88 -15.95
CA SER A 138 -3.64 4.19 -16.59
C SER A 138 -4.80 4.20 -17.56
N SER A 139 -4.95 3.16 -18.40
CA SER A 139 -6.08 3.07 -19.32
C SER A 139 -7.42 2.96 -18.60
N TRP A 140 -7.47 2.21 -17.49
CA TRP A 140 -8.70 2.10 -16.69
C TRP A 140 -9.04 3.39 -15.95
N SER A 141 -8.04 4.10 -15.41
CA SER A 141 -8.26 5.37 -14.71
C SER A 141 -8.74 6.53 -15.62
N GLN A 142 -8.51 6.40 -16.93
CA GLN A 142 -9.00 7.35 -17.94
C GLN A 142 -10.42 7.03 -18.39
N ASN A 143 -10.92 5.82 -18.14
CA ASN A 143 -12.29 5.46 -18.41
C ASN A 143 -13.22 6.09 -17.36
N SER A 144 -14.10 6.97 -17.78
CA SER A 144 -15.08 7.66 -16.91
C SER A 144 -16.03 6.72 -16.16
N ASP A 145 -16.24 5.52 -16.67
CA ASP A 145 -17.11 4.53 -16.06
C ASP A 145 -16.41 3.71 -14.97
N CYS A 146 -15.07 3.67 -14.98
CA CYS A 146 -14.31 2.91 -14.00
C CYS A 146 -14.32 3.61 -12.63
N ARG A 147 -14.91 2.97 -11.63
CA ARG A 147 -15.07 3.50 -10.26
C ARG A 147 -14.26 2.76 -9.24
N LEU A 148 -13.95 1.49 -9.52
CA LEU A 148 -13.17 0.64 -8.63
C LEU A 148 -12.13 -0.17 -9.42
N ILE A 149 -10.89 -0.12 -8.95
CA ILE A 149 -9.81 -1.01 -9.39
C ILE A 149 -9.40 -1.89 -8.20
N VAL A 150 -9.41 -3.20 -8.41
CA VAL A 150 -8.94 -4.19 -7.42
C VAL A 150 -7.62 -4.76 -7.90
N VAL A 151 -6.54 -4.53 -7.15
CA VAL A 151 -5.22 -5.12 -7.42
C VAL A 151 -5.03 -6.31 -6.48
N SER A 152 -5.10 -7.53 -7.03
CA SER A 152 -4.96 -8.79 -6.28
C SER A 152 -3.65 -9.50 -6.59
N GLY A 153 -3.22 -10.38 -5.68
CA GLY A 153 -2.02 -11.19 -5.86
C GLY A 153 -1.40 -11.66 -4.56
N MET A 154 -0.47 -12.59 -4.65
CA MET A 154 0.24 -13.20 -3.51
C MET A 154 0.94 -12.15 -2.63
N THR A 155 1.18 -12.49 -1.37
CA THR A 155 2.05 -11.73 -0.46
C THR A 155 3.42 -11.50 -1.12
N GLY A 156 3.93 -10.27 -1.01
CA GLY A 156 5.24 -9.92 -1.59
C GLY A 156 5.25 -9.64 -3.10
N SER A 157 4.12 -9.76 -3.83
CA SER A 157 4.05 -9.47 -5.28
C SER A 157 4.24 -7.99 -5.64
N GLY A 158 4.18 -7.08 -4.64
CA GLY A 158 4.39 -5.64 -4.84
C GLY A 158 3.11 -4.84 -5.11
N LYS A 159 1.93 -5.33 -4.69
CA LYS A 159 0.63 -4.66 -4.87
C LYS A 159 0.63 -3.22 -4.35
N THR A 160 0.95 -3.06 -3.08
CA THR A 160 1.00 -1.75 -2.41
C THR A 160 1.98 -0.81 -3.09
N THR A 161 3.17 -1.31 -3.45
CA THR A 161 4.21 -0.55 -4.18
C THR A 161 3.72 -0.09 -5.55
N LEU A 162 3.08 -0.99 -6.32
CA LEU A 162 2.51 -0.66 -7.63
C LEU A 162 1.44 0.42 -7.51
N VAL A 163 0.49 0.25 -6.58
CA VAL A 163 -0.61 1.20 -6.36
C VAL A 163 -0.06 2.55 -5.88
N THR A 164 0.94 2.57 -5.00
CA THR A 164 1.59 3.82 -4.56
C THR A 164 2.23 4.56 -5.73
N GLN A 165 3.01 3.87 -6.55
CA GLN A 165 3.66 4.44 -7.74
C GLN A 165 2.62 4.97 -8.73
N PHE A 166 1.59 4.17 -9.01
CA PHE A 166 0.52 4.56 -9.91
C PHE A 166 -0.27 5.77 -9.39
N ALA A 167 -0.77 5.71 -8.16
CA ALA A 167 -1.52 6.81 -7.55
C ALA A 167 -0.70 8.10 -7.48
N SER A 168 0.61 8.01 -7.18
CA SER A 168 1.51 9.16 -7.22
C SER A 168 1.62 9.79 -8.62
N SER A 169 1.55 8.97 -9.69
CA SER A 169 1.63 9.46 -11.07
C SER A 169 0.37 10.18 -11.56
N ILE A 170 -0.80 9.84 -10.99
CA ILE A 170 -2.10 10.40 -11.41
C ILE A 170 -2.71 11.39 -10.42
N LYS A 171 -2.11 11.57 -9.24
CA LYS A 171 -2.66 12.37 -8.14
C LYS A 171 -3.09 13.78 -8.57
N GLU A 172 -2.34 14.43 -9.47
CA GLU A 172 -2.64 15.78 -9.96
C GLU A 172 -3.94 15.89 -10.77
N GLN A 173 -4.52 14.75 -11.17
CA GLN A 173 -5.80 14.69 -11.90
C GLN A 173 -7.01 14.72 -10.96
N PHE A 174 -6.80 14.68 -9.64
CA PHE A 174 -7.84 14.61 -8.62
C PHE A 174 -7.83 15.84 -7.72
N ASP A 175 -8.99 16.26 -7.26
CA ASP A 175 -9.16 17.37 -6.33
C ASP A 175 -8.70 16.98 -4.91
N CYS A 176 -8.87 15.70 -4.55
CA CYS A 176 -8.47 15.13 -3.27
C CYS A 176 -7.89 13.72 -3.45
N VAL A 177 -6.80 13.40 -2.74
CA VAL A 177 -6.20 12.07 -2.73
C VAL A 177 -6.09 11.58 -1.31
N ILE A 178 -6.66 10.39 -1.05
CA ILE A 178 -6.72 9.79 0.28
C ILE A 178 -6.15 8.38 0.21
N TRP A 179 -5.11 8.11 1.01
CA TRP A 179 -4.57 6.77 1.22
C TRP A 179 -4.94 6.25 2.60
N PHE A 180 -5.38 5.01 2.67
CA PHE A 180 -5.72 4.37 3.91
C PHE A 180 -5.32 2.90 3.96
N SER A 181 -4.65 2.49 5.05
CA SER A 181 -4.34 1.08 5.30
C SER A 181 -5.41 0.47 6.19
N LEU A 182 -5.94 -0.68 5.78
CA LEU A 182 -6.92 -1.45 6.53
C LEU A 182 -6.27 -2.39 7.57
N SER A 183 -4.95 -2.41 7.67
CA SER A 183 -4.20 -3.32 8.56
C SER A 183 -4.57 -3.18 10.04
N GLN A 184 -5.00 -1.99 10.46
CA GLN A 184 -5.43 -1.71 11.84
C GLN A 184 -6.91 -1.96 12.09
N LEU A 185 -7.63 -2.55 11.13
CA LEU A 185 -9.05 -2.87 11.23
C LEU A 185 -9.93 -1.67 11.69
N PRO A 186 -9.86 -0.51 11.04
CA PRO A 186 -10.63 0.64 11.43
C PRO A 186 -12.14 0.41 11.24
N SER A 187 -12.97 0.95 12.13
CA SER A 187 -14.40 0.99 11.85
C SER A 187 -14.68 1.95 10.69
N LEU A 188 -15.61 1.58 9.79
CA LEU A 188 -15.98 2.41 8.64
C LEU A 188 -16.45 3.81 9.07
N THR A 189 -17.19 3.91 10.19
CA THR A 189 -17.64 5.18 10.76
C THR A 189 -16.49 6.12 11.09
N LYS A 190 -15.42 5.60 11.75
CA LYS A 190 -14.22 6.41 12.03
C LYS A 190 -13.51 6.85 10.75
N LEU A 191 -13.46 5.97 9.78
CA LEU A 191 -12.84 6.22 8.49
C LEU A 191 -13.59 7.31 7.71
N LEU A 192 -14.92 7.20 7.58
CA LEU A 192 -15.74 8.19 6.89
C LEU A 192 -15.71 9.56 7.58
N ASN A 193 -15.79 9.60 8.90
CA ASN A 193 -15.65 10.87 9.65
C ASN A 193 -14.30 11.54 9.37
N LYS A 194 -13.20 10.77 9.34
CA LYS A 194 -11.88 11.30 8.99
C LYS A 194 -11.85 11.84 7.56
N TYR A 195 -12.45 11.14 6.60
CA TYR A 195 -12.47 11.57 5.21
C TYR A 195 -13.30 12.82 4.99
N LEU A 196 -14.50 12.87 5.54
CA LEU A 196 -15.38 14.02 5.41
C LEU A 196 -14.73 15.29 6.00
N ARG A 197 -14.00 15.17 7.12
CA ARG A 197 -13.20 16.30 7.64
C ARG A 197 -12.12 16.76 6.67
N ILE A 198 -11.37 15.83 6.08
CA ILE A 198 -10.32 16.14 5.09
C ILE A 198 -10.91 16.82 3.87
N ILE A 199 -12.02 16.28 3.33
CA ILE A 199 -12.65 16.77 2.11
C ILE A 199 -13.32 18.15 2.32
N ASN A 200 -13.96 18.36 3.48
CA ASN A 200 -14.73 19.57 3.76
C ASN A 200 -13.88 20.69 4.38
N HIS A 201 -12.57 20.54 4.51
CA HIS A 201 -11.63 21.52 5.08
C HIS A 201 -12.01 22.01 6.48
N HIS A 202 -12.74 21.21 7.26
CA HIS A 202 -13.03 21.57 8.62
C HIS A 202 -11.75 21.45 9.46
N SER A 203 -11.28 22.61 9.98
CA SER A 203 -10.28 22.65 11.05
C SER A 203 -10.80 21.84 12.25
N ASP A 204 -9.89 21.17 12.94
CA ASP A 204 -10.16 20.26 14.08
C ASP A 204 -10.99 20.85 15.24
N ASP A 205 -11.37 22.12 15.20
CA ASP A 205 -12.04 22.85 16.28
C ASP A 205 -13.57 22.67 16.32
N ALA A 206 -14.18 22.03 15.32
CA ALA A 206 -15.62 21.73 15.36
C ALA A 206 -15.84 20.30 15.85
N VAL A 207 -15.68 20.11 17.17
CA VAL A 207 -16.14 18.90 17.87
C VAL A 207 -17.67 19.00 18.02
N ASP A 208 -18.39 18.68 16.96
CA ASP A 208 -19.77 18.25 17.13
C ASP A 208 -19.73 16.79 17.56
N SER A 209 -19.79 16.62 18.88
CA SER A 209 -19.56 15.35 19.60
C SER A 209 -20.77 14.40 19.58
N LYS A 210 -21.66 14.50 18.62
CA LYS A 210 -22.74 13.51 18.45
C LYS A 210 -22.27 12.41 17.50
N PRO A 211 -22.39 11.13 17.89
CA PRO A 211 -22.12 10.01 17.00
C PRO A 211 -23.09 10.09 15.82
N GLN A 212 -22.57 10.37 14.63
CA GLN A 212 -23.36 10.40 13.42
C GLN A 212 -23.67 8.96 12.97
N GLU A 213 -24.87 8.73 12.49
CA GLU A 213 -25.27 7.43 11.97
C GLU A 213 -24.48 7.10 10.70
N LEU A 214 -24.12 5.83 10.55
CA LEU A 214 -23.34 5.36 9.40
C LEU A 214 -24.04 5.67 8.06
N SER A 215 -25.36 5.55 8.01
CA SER A 215 -26.21 5.88 6.87
C SER A 215 -26.03 7.33 6.39
N PHE A 216 -26.00 8.27 7.34
CA PHE A 216 -25.77 9.69 7.08
C PHE A 216 -24.34 9.92 6.54
N LEU A 217 -23.31 9.35 7.18
CA LEU A 217 -21.92 9.48 6.75
C LEU A 217 -21.68 8.91 5.35
N LEU A 218 -22.33 7.78 5.02
CA LEU A 218 -22.27 7.18 3.69
C LEU A 218 -22.89 8.12 2.63
N SER A 219 -24.06 8.69 2.93
CA SER A 219 -24.76 9.60 2.02
C SER A 219 -23.92 10.86 1.76
N GLU A 220 -23.37 11.47 2.82
CA GLU A 220 -22.53 12.66 2.72
C GLU A 220 -21.22 12.38 1.96
N PHE A 221 -20.61 11.22 2.18
CA PHE A 221 -19.43 10.81 1.43
C PHE A 221 -19.71 10.62 -0.07
N ILE A 222 -20.81 9.98 -0.42
CA ILE A 222 -21.25 9.83 -1.82
C ILE A 222 -21.49 11.19 -2.47
N ASP A 223 -22.08 12.14 -1.76
CA ASP A 223 -22.27 13.50 -2.27
C ASP A 223 -20.93 14.24 -2.48
N CYS A 224 -19.93 13.96 -1.65
CA CYS A 224 -18.56 14.44 -1.89
C CYS A 224 -17.95 13.84 -3.16
N LEU A 225 -18.12 12.51 -3.42
CA LEU A 225 -17.64 11.86 -4.64
C LEU A 225 -18.27 12.44 -5.91
N ARG A 226 -19.51 12.96 -5.84
CA ARG A 226 -20.20 13.63 -6.94
C ARG A 226 -19.69 15.04 -7.20
N ARG A 227 -19.39 15.78 -6.12
CA ARG A 227 -18.95 17.19 -6.19
C ARG A 227 -17.48 17.37 -6.55
N GLN A 228 -16.64 16.42 -6.18
CA GLN A 228 -15.18 16.48 -6.33
C GLN A 228 -14.68 15.17 -6.91
N ARG A 229 -13.61 15.25 -7.70
CA ARG A 229 -12.92 14.07 -8.21
C ARG A 229 -11.92 13.57 -7.18
N ILE A 230 -12.25 12.51 -6.46
CA ILE A 230 -11.48 11.95 -5.35
C ILE A 230 -10.78 10.68 -5.80
N LEU A 231 -9.47 10.55 -5.50
CA LEU A 231 -8.74 9.30 -5.56
C LEU A 231 -8.66 8.72 -4.14
N LEU A 232 -9.36 7.61 -3.91
CA LEU A 232 -9.33 6.89 -2.65
C LEU A 232 -8.56 5.58 -2.81
N VAL A 233 -7.55 5.34 -1.98
CA VAL A 233 -6.83 4.06 -1.93
C VAL A 233 -7.09 3.38 -0.60
N LEU A 234 -7.61 2.15 -0.67
CA LEU A 234 -7.79 1.25 0.47
C LEU A 234 -6.78 0.09 0.35
N ASP A 235 -5.70 0.16 1.11
CA ASP A 235 -4.64 -0.84 1.06
C ASP A 235 -4.90 -1.98 2.07
N GLY A 236 -4.96 -3.22 1.56
CA GLY A 236 -5.10 -4.42 2.38
C GLY A 236 -6.55 -4.84 2.68
N LEU A 237 -7.39 -5.00 1.65
CA LEU A 237 -8.79 -5.43 1.84
C LEU A 237 -8.90 -6.80 2.53
N GLU A 238 -7.89 -7.67 2.41
CA GLU A 238 -7.84 -8.95 3.09
C GLU A 238 -7.94 -8.87 4.61
N TYR A 239 -7.57 -7.74 5.22
CA TYR A 239 -7.66 -7.61 6.68
C TYR A 239 -9.10 -7.61 7.19
N ILE A 240 -10.05 -7.14 6.40
CA ILE A 240 -11.48 -7.11 6.73
C ILE A 240 -12.25 -8.29 6.13
N LEU A 241 -11.57 -9.18 5.42
CA LEU A 241 -12.13 -10.39 4.84
C LEU A 241 -11.74 -11.61 5.67
N GLU A 242 -12.59 -12.59 5.71
CA GLU A 242 -12.28 -13.93 6.20
C GLU A 242 -12.57 -14.99 5.15
N THR A 243 -11.81 -16.06 5.19
CA THR A 243 -12.00 -17.23 4.35
C THR A 243 -12.72 -18.30 5.15
N ASN A 244 -14.02 -18.46 4.96
CA ASN A 244 -14.79 -19.54 5.54
C ASN A 244 -14.60 -20.83 4.70
N GLN A 245 -15.10 -21.97 5.20
CA GLN A 245 -14.95 -23.27 4.52
C GLN A 245 -15.37 -23.27 3.05
N THR A 246 -16.15 -22.28 2.59
CA THR A 246 -16.80 -22.31 1.27
C THR A 246 -16.76 -20.99 0.50
N SER A 247 -16.42 -19.87 1.15
CA SER A 247 -16.48 -18.55 0.52
C SER A 247 -15.60 -17.53 1.24
N VAL A 248 -15.24 -16.48 0.52
CA VAL A 248 -14.66 -15.27 1.10
C VAL A 248 -15.81 -14.35 1.49
N SER A 249 -15.91 -14.01 2.77
CA SER A 249 -16.91 -13.08 3.33
C SER A 249 -16.20 -11.94 4.09
N TYR A 250 -16.96 -10.92 4.47
CA TYR A 250 -16.44 -9.92 5.40
C TYR A 250 -16.42 -10.53 6.80
N LYS A 251 -15.40 -10.16 7.60
CA LYS A 251 -15.36 -10.49 9.03
C LYS A 251 -16.54 -9.84 9.73
N GLU A 252 -16.92 -10.40 10.88
CA GLU A 252 -17.96 -9.84 11.75
C GLU A 252 -17.70 -8.35 12.01
N HIS A 253 -18.73 -7.52 11.90
CA HIS A 253 -18.72 -6.06 11.98
C HIS A 253 -18.07 -5.31 10.79
N PHE A 254 -17.56 -6.01 9.77
CA PHE A 254 -16.98 -5.40 8.57
C PHE A 254 -17.86 -5.51 7.32
N GLU A 255 -19.06 -6.10 7.42
CA GLU A 255 -20.05 -6.21 6.33
C GLU A 255 -20.44 -4.82 5.77
N VAL A 256 -20.37 -3.80 6.62
CA VAL A 256 -20.62 -2.41 6.27
C VAL A 256 -19.66 -1.89 5.18
N TYR A 257 -18.44 -2.43 5.10
CA TYR A 257 -17.52 -2.13 3.99
C TYR A 257 -18.04 -2.67 2.66
N GLY A 258 -18.76 -3.78 2.66
CA GLY A 258 -19.41 -4.30 1.48
C GLY A 258 -20.53 -3.36 0.99
N GLN A 259 -21.29 -2.75 1.90
CA GLN A 259 -22.29 -1.74 1.56
C GLN A 259 -21.63 -0.48 1.00
N PHE A 260 -20.56 -0.01 1.65
CA PHE A 260 -19.76 1.13 1.21
C PHE A 260 -19.22 0.94 -0.21
N LEU A 261 -18.57 -0.18 -0.50
CA LEU A 261 -18.05 -0.49 -1.83
C LEU A 261 -19.16 -0.55 -2.88
N ARG A 262 -20.28 -1.19 -2.57
CA ARG A 262 -21.46 -1.23 -3.48
C ARG A 262 -22.00 0.16 -3.75
N SER A 263 -22.12 1.01 -2.74
CA SER A 263 -22.61 2.38 -2.91
C SER A 263 -21.70 3.19 -3.83
N ILE A 264 -20.37 3.04 -3.71
CA ILE A 264 -19.44 3.69 -4.65
C ILE A 264 -19.61 3.17 -6.06
N ILE A 265 -19.66 1.84 -6.25
CA ILE A 265 -19.77 1.24 -7.59
C ILE A 265 -21.07 1.63 -8.28
N SER A 266 -22.21 1.63 -7.56
CA SER A 266 -23.53 1.85 -8.13
C SER A 266 -23.90 3.32 -8.32
N THR A 267 -23.12 4.25 -7.77
CA THR A 267 -23.41 5.69 -7.84
C THR A 267 -22.67 6.33 -9.01
N ASP A 268 -23.28 7.32 -9.65
CA ASP A 268 -22.63 8.09 -10.71
C ASP A 268 -21.73 9.19 -10.12
N HIS A 269 -20.42 9.13 -10.43
CA HIS A 269 -19.38 10.07 -9.98
C HIS A 269 -18.11 9.92 -10.83
N GLN A 270 -17.19 10.89 -10.74
CA GLN A 270 -15.92 10.88 -11.46
C GLN A 270 -14.70 10.47 -10.59
N SER A 271 -14.95 10.03 -9.37
CA SER A 271 -13.95 9.61 -8.41
C SER A 271 -13.50 8.17 -8.69
N LEU A 272 -12.28 7.82 -8.28
CA LEU A 272 -11.70 6.50 -8.44
C LEU A 272 -11.33 5.91 -7.09
N LEU A 273 -11.79 4.69 -6.82
CA LEU A 273 -11.33 3.86 -5.71
C LEU A 273 -10.35 2.82 -6.22
N ILE A 274 -9.20 2.67 -5.54
CA ILE A 274 -8.26 1.59 -5.77
C ILE A 274 -8.14 0.79 -4.48
N THR A 275 -8.21 -0.52 -4.57
CA THR A 275 -7.96 -1.39 -3.41
C THR A 275 -6.93 -2.45 -3.74
N THR A 276 -6.09 -2.79 -2.76
CA THR A 276 -5.21 -3.95 -2.83
C THR A 276 -5.79 -5.09 -2.01
N SER A 277 -5.56 -6.32 -2.45
CA SER A 277 -5.97 -7.51 -1.68
C SER A 277 -5.10 -8.72 -2.00
N ARG A 278 -4.91 -9.60 -1.02
CA ARG A 278 -4.34 -10.95 -1.24
C ARG A 278 -5.39 -11.92 -1.73
N ILE A 279 -6.64 -11.65 -1.38
CA ILE A 279 -7.81 -12.49 -1.69
C ILE A 279 -8.70 -11.70 -2.64
N LYS A 280 -9.09 -12.30 -3.75
CA LYS A 280 -10.05 -11.70 -4.66
C LYS A 280 -11.44 -11.67 -4.01
N PRO A 281 -12.04 -10.49 -3.76
CA PRO A 281 -13.35 -10.41 -3.13
C PRO A 281 -14.42 -10.88 -4.11
N LYS A 282 -14.92 -12.12 -3.95
CA LYS A 282 -15.91 -12.72 -4.85
C LYS A 282 -17.16 -11.86 -5.01
N LEU A 283 -17.57 -11.14 -3.96
CA LEU A 283 -18.71 -10.22 -4.02
C LEU A 283 -18.52 -9.10 -5.04
N LEU A 284 -17.27 -8.67 -5.28
CA LEU A 284 -16.96 -7.65 -6.27
C LEU A 284 -16.89 -8.22 -7.70
N GLU A 285 -16.63 -9.52 -7.87
CA GLU A 285 -16.63 -10.17 -9.20
C GLU A 285 -18.00 -10.08 -9.89
N TYR A 286 -19.10 -10.08 -9.11
CA TYR A 286 -20.44 -9.87 -9.67
C TYR A 286 -20.64 -8.49 -10.32
N TYR A 287 -19.81 -7.51 -9.96
CA TYR A 287 -19.80 -6.16 -10.53
C TYR A 287 -18.71 -5.99 -11.59
N ALA A 288 -17.99 -7.07 -11.96
CA ALA A 288 -16.98 -7.04 -13.01
C ALA A 288 -17.60 -6.52 -14.31
N SER A 289 -17.23 -5.31 -14.70
CA SER A 289 -17.81 -4.56 -15.81
C SER A 289 -16.87 -3.40 -16.13
N ASN A 290 -17.34 -2.44 -16.92
CA ASN A 290 -16.60 -1.18 -17.10
C ASN A 290 -16.38 -0.41 -15.78
N GLN A 291 -17.24 -0.63 -14.76
CA GLN A 291 -17.17 0.06 -13.48
C GLN A 291 -16.16 -0.55 -12.50
N VAL A 292 -15.91 -1.87 -12.58
CA VAL A 292 -14.99 -2.60 -11.67
C VAL A 292 -14.00 -3.39 -12.48
N GLN A 293 -12.73 -3.05 -12.32
CA GLN A 293 -11.61 -3.68 -13.02
C GLN A 293 -10.75 -4.47 -12.03
N PHE A 294 -10.24 -5.62 -12.48
CA PHE A 294 -9.40 -6.50 -11.68
C PHE A 294 -8.02 -6.68 -12.32
N LEU A 295 -6.98 -6.39 -11.56
CA LEU A 295 -5.59 -6.64 -11.94
C LEU A 295 -5.00 -7.73 -11.05
N ASP A 296 -4.72 -8.90 -11.61
CA ASP A 296 -3.99 -9.96 -10.92
C ASP A 296 -2.49 -9.72 -11.07
N LEU A 297 -1.83 -9.34 -9.96
CA LEU A 297 -0.42 -9.01 -9.94
C LEU A 297 0.42 -10.25 -9.65
N LEU A 298 1.01 -10.80 -10.69
CA LEU A 298 1.92 -11.93 -10.64
C LEU A 298 3.35 -11.52 -10.24
N GLY A 299 4.30 -12.46 -10.20
CA GLY A 299 5.72 -12.17 -10.07
C GLY A 299 6.24 -11.26 -11.19
N PHE A 300 7.51 -10.86 -11.11
CA PHE A 300 8.15 -10.06 -12.15
C PHE A 300 8.21 -10.81 -13.49
N SER A 301 8.30 -10.07 -14.59
CA SER A 301 8.66 -10.66 -15.88
C SER A 301 10.08 -11.24 -15.79
N HIS A 302 10.37 -12.24 -16.62
CA HIS A 302 11.70 -12.82 -16.69
C HIS A 302 12.81 -11.76 -16.88
N GLN A 303 12.58 -10.80 -17.78
CA GLN A 303 13.52 -9.71 -18.04
C GLN A 303 13.73 -8.83 -16.79
N THR A 304 12.65 -8.44 -16.13
CA THR A 304 12.71 -7.63 -14.89
C THR A 304 13.43 -8.40 -13.78
N THR A 305 13.16 -9.70 -13.63
CA THR A 305 13.82 -10.55 -12.64
C THR A 305 15.32 -10.61 -12.85
N MET A 306 15.76 -10.82 -14.09
CA MET A 306 17.19 -10.86 -14.41
C MET A 306 17.87 -9.49 -14.17
N THR A 307 17.21 -8.39 -14.51
CA THR A 307 17.71 -7.04 -14.19
C THR A 307 17.84 -6.84 -12.69
N PHE A 308 16.86 -7.31 -11.91
CA PHE A 308 16.86 -7.22 -10.45
C PHE A 308 18.01 -8.01 -9.82
N LEU A 309 18.19 -9.28 -10.21
CA LEU A 309 19.22 -10.17 -9.68
C LEU A 309 20.64 -9.72 -10.10
N ASN A 310 20.82 -9.24 -11.33
CA ASN A 310 22.11 -8.75 -11.81
C ASN A 310 22.53 -7.41 -11.17
N SER A 311 21.61 -6.64 -10.58
CA SER A 311 21.95 -5.40 -9.87
C SER A 311 22.62 -5.64 -8.52
N GLY A 312 22.47 -6.84 -7.96
CA GLY A 312 23.17 -7.29 -6.76
C GLY A 312 24.45 -8.06 -7.15
N THR A 313 25.47 -7.40 -7.49
CA THR A 313 26.87 -7.72 -7.84
C THR A 313 27.44 -9.12 -7.55
N ASN A 314 26.74 -10.20 -7.73
CA ASN A 314 27.27 -11.54 -7.46
C ASN A 314 27.74 -12.23 -8.75
N SER A 315 29.06 -12.19 -8.98
CA SER A 315 29.75 -12.76 -10.12
C SER A 315 29.82 -14.29 -10.13
N TYR A 316 29.39 -14.96 -9.06
CA TYR A 316 29.54 -16.42 -8.90
C TYR A 316 28.36 -17.22 -9.46
N TRP A 317 27.19 -16.61 -9.62
CA TRP A 317 25.97 -17.28 -10.10
C TRP A 317 25.82 -17.17 -11.61
N ASN A 318 25.72 -18.31 -12.27
CA ASN A 318 25.45 -18.31 -13.71
C ASN A 318 23.96 -18.01 -14.00
N LYS A 319 23.68 -17.65 -15.25
CA LYS A 319 22.33 -17.28 -15.67
C LYS A 319 21.30 -18.40 -15.49
N GLN A 320 21.70 -19.67 -15.64
CA GLN A 320 20.77 -20.80 -15.51
C GLN A 320 20.40 -21.05 -14.04
N GLU A 321 21.33 -20.92 -13.12
CA GLU A 321 21.11 -21.01 -11.68
C GLU A 321 20.17 -19.90 -11.18
N LEU A 322 20.42 -18.65 -11.58
CA LEU A 322 19.53 -17.53 -11.26
C LEU A 322 18.12 -17.73 -11.81
N LEU A 323 18.00 -18.33 -12.99
CA LEU A 323 16.71 -18.69 -13.59
C LEU A 323 15.99 -19.77 -12.77
N HIS A 324 16.72 -20.80 -12.35
CA HIS A 324 16.16 -21.87 -11.52
C HIS A 324 15.68 -21.33 -10.18
N LEU A 325 16.52 -20.56 -9.49
CA LEU A 325 16.17 -19.89 -8.23
C LEU A 325 14.92 -19.02 -8.40
N SER A 326 14.90 -18.18 -9.44
CA SER A 326 13.78 -17.26 -9.67
C SER A 326 12.47 -17.99 -10.00
N ALA A 327 12.54 -19.10 -10.73
CA ALA A 327 11.38 -19.94 -11.01
C ALA A 327 10.84 -20.61 -9.75
N THR A 328 11.73 -21.03 -8.83
CA THR A 328 11.35 -21.65 -7.56
C THR A 328 10.53 -20.72 -6.67
N VAL A 329 10.86 -19.42 -6.66
CA VAL A 329 10.10 -18.38 -5.96
C VAL A 329 9.06 -17.67 -6.84
N GLN A 330 8.79 -18.21 -8.06
CA GLN A 330 7.85 -17.67 -9.04
C GLN A 330 8.06 -16.19 -9.37
N ASN A 331 9.28 -15.73 -9.39
CA ASN A 331 9.67 -14.33 -9.62
C ASN A 331 8.99 -13.33 -8.64
N ASN A 332 8.58 -13.78 -7.46
CA ASN A 332 7.97 -12.92 -6.44
C ASN A 332 8.99 -11.88 -5.95
N PRO A 333 8.72 -10.56 -6.06
CA PRO A 333 9.68 -9.50 -5.76
C PRO A 333 10.27 -9.57 -4.35
N GLN A 334 9.44 -9.89 -3.35
CA GLN A 334 9.89 -9.96 -1.96
C GLN A 334 10.73 -11.20 -1.69
N LEU A 335 10.34 -12.36 -2.21
CA LEU A 335 11.12 -13.58 -2.12
C LEU A 335 12.45 -13.45 -2.88
N LEU A 336 12.43 -12.84 -4.07
CA LEU A 336 13.66 -12.52 -4.82
C LEU A 336 14.58 -11.58 -4.06
N LYS A 337 14.03 -10.57 -3.38
CA LYS A 337 14.83 -9.65 -2.55
C LYS A 337 15.49 -10.38 -1.39
N ILE A 338 14.77 -11.26 -0.70
CA ILE A 338 15.33 -12.08 0.38
C ILE A 338 16.41 -13.00 -0.18
N ALA A 339 16.14 -13.71 -1.27
CA ALA A 339 17.11 -14.57 -1.92
C ALA A 339 18.37 -13.80 -2.33
N ASN A 340 18.23 -12.67 -3.04
CA ASN A 340 19.33 -11.85 -3.50
C ASN A 340 20.25 -11.35 -2.37
N ASN A 341 19.69 -11.04 -1.19
CA ASN A 341 20.46 -10.61 -0.03
C ASN A 341 21.28 -11.75 0.61
N HIS A 342 21.04 -13.01 0.23
CA HIS A 342 21.71 -14.19 0.79
C HIS A 342 22.50 -14.98 -0.25
N LEU A 343 22.52 -14.54 -1.54
CA LEU A 343 23.25 -15.23 -2.61
C LEU A 343 24.75 -15.39 -2.31
N ASP A 344 25.36 -14.47 -1.56
CA ASP A 344 26.77 -14.54 -1.17
C ASP A 344 27.07 -15.60 -0.09
N ILE A 345 26.02 -16.04 0.63
CA ILE A 345 26.13 -16.98 1.75
C ILE A 345 25.84 -18.40 1.27
N PHE A 346 25.05 -18.55 0.22
CA PHE A 346 24.66 -19.85 -0.31
C PHE A 346 25.82 -20.54 -1.01
N SER A 347 25.78 -21.85 -1.00
CA SER A 347 26.81 -22.71 -1.62
C SER A 347 27.02 -22.35 -3.09
N GLU A 348 28.25 -22.00 -3.44
CA GLU A 348 28.62 -21.57 -4.78
C GLU A 348 28.35 -22.69 -5.81
N GLY A 349 27.58 -22.37 -6.85
CA GLY A 349 27.39 -23.24 -8.01
C GLY A 349 26.42 -24.41 -7.84
N ASP A 350 25.71 -24.54 -6.69
CA ASP A 350 24.67 -25.55 -6.51
C ASP A 350 23.30 -24.88 -6.24
N ALA A 351 22.55 -24.71 -7.31
CA ALA A 351 21.23 -24.09 -7.26
C ALA A 351 20.19 -24.90 -6.43
N GLU A 352 20.34 -26.23 -6.38
CA GLU A 352 19.44 -27.08 -5.60
C GLU A 352 19.70 -26.92 -4.10
N GLN A 353 20.97 -26.94 -3.71
CA GLN A 353 21.37 -26.71 -2.33
C GLN A 353 21.02 -25.29 -1.88
N ALA A 354 21.25 -24.27 -2.68
CA ALA A 354 20.85 -22.90 -2.39
C ALA A 354 19.36 -22.73 -2.21
N ILE A 355 18.53 -23.43 -2.99
CA ILE A 355 17.07 -23.45 -2.83
C ILE A 355 16.66 -24.10 -1.51
N GLU A 356 17.34 -25.16 -1.11
CA GLU A 356 17.13 -25.78 0.19
C GLU A 356 17.49 -24.86 1.33
N GLU A 357 18.64 -24.21 1.26
CA GLU A 357 19.11 -23.22 2.24
C GLU A 357 18.18 -22.01 2.31
N LEU A 358 17.73 -21.50 1.15
CA LEU A 358 16.73 -20.41 1.05
C LEU A 358 15.46 -20.76 1.80
N SER A 359 14.98 -22.00 1.69
CA SER A 359 13.75 -22.45 2.36
C SER A 359 13.89 -22.58 3.89
N LEU A 360 15.12 -22.48 4.44
CA LEU A 360 15.38 -22.45 5.89
C LEU A 360 15.30 -21.04 6.46
N LEU A 361 15.37 -20.00 5.63
CA LEU A 361 15.31 -18.62 6.10
C LEU A 361 13.96 -18.34 6.76
N GLU A 362 13.99 -17.83 7.98
CA GLU A 362 12.80 -17.47 8.76
C GLU A 362 11.91 -16.49 8.00
N ALA A 363 12.51 -15.48 7.37
CA ALA A 363 11.78 -14.50 6.56
C ALA A 363 10.99 -15.11 5.38
N ILE A 364 11.49 -16.19 4.77
CA ILE A 364 10.76 -16.95 3.73
C ILE A 364 9.64 -17.76 4.38
N SER A 365 9.95 -18.46 5.47
CA SER A 365 8.99 -19.25 6.23
C SER A 365 7.80 -18.40 6.68
N ASP A 366 8.05 -17.22 7.25
CA ASP A 366 7.02 -16.29 7.70
C ASP A 366 6.10 -15.83 6.57
N LEU A 367 6.67 -15.49 5.40
CA LEU A 367 5.87 -15.11 4.22
C LEU A 367 4.98 -16.25 3.75
N LEU A 368 5.49 -17.49 3.73
CA LEU A 368 4.73 -18.65 3.29
C LEU A 368 3.64 -19.03 4.31
N GLU A 369 3.94 -18.99 5.61
CA GLU A 369 2.94 -19.23 6.67
C GLU A 369 1.87 -18.14 6.68
N GLN A 370 2.24 -16.89 6.44
CA GLN A 370 1.29 -15.81 6.29
C GLN A 370 0.34 -16.07 5.11
N GLU A 371 0.83 -16.56 3.98
CA GLU A 371 -0.01 -16.90 2.82
C GLU A 371 -0.95 -18.10 3.15
N LEU A 372 -0.42 -19.13 3.83
CA LEU A 372 -1.21 -20.29 4.29
C LEU A 372 -2.30 -19.90 5.27
N SER A 373 -2.10 -18.87 6.10
CA SER A 373 -3.08 -18.43 7.09
C SER A 373 -4.38 -17.91 6.46
N TYR A 374 -4.31 -17.40 5.23
CA TYR A 374 -5.48 -16.91 4.46
C TYR A 374 -6.18 -18.01 3.63
N LEU A 375 -5.74 -19.26 3.71
CA LEU A 375 -6.35 -20.37 3.00
C LEU A 375 -7.53 -20.95 3.80
N SER A 376 -8.61 -21.29 3.08
CA SER A 376 -9.69 -22.09 3.64
C SER A 376 -9.19 -23.50 4.01
N ILE A 377 -9.97 -24.24 4.80
CA ILE A 377 -9.65 -25.63 5.16
C ILE A 377 -9.48 -26.48 3.90
N LEU A 378 -10.38 -26.33 2.91
CA LEU A 378 -10.31 -27.05 1.64
C LEU A 378 -9.08 -26.65 0.82
N ASP A 379 -8.77 -25.35 0.77
CA ASP A 379 -7.56 -24.87 0.05
C ASP A 379 -6.30 -25.46 0.68
N LYS A 380 -6.20 -25.49 2.02
CA LYS A 380 -5.08 -26.10 2.75
C LYS A 380 -4.97 -27.60 2.43
N GLU A 381 -6.08 -28.32 2.43
CA GLU A 381 -6.09 -29.76 2.13
C GLU A 381 -5.56 -30.02 0.70
N ILE A 382 -6.00 -29.22 -0.30
CA ILE A 382 -5.49 -29.29 -1.68
C ILE A 382 -3.99 -29.00 -1.73
N VAL A 383 -3.53 -27.94 -1.07
CA VAL A 383 -2.13 -27.53 -1.04
C VAL A 383 -1.25 -28.60 -0.38
N TYR A 384 -1.70 -29.22 0.71
CA TYR A 384 -0.98 -30.31 1.37
C TYR A 384 -0.86 -31.55 0.48
N TRP A 385 -1.93 -31.95 -0.22
CA TRP A 385 -1.84 -33.08 -1.16
C TRP A 385 -0.89 -32.82 -2.31
N LEU A 386 -0.89 -31.59 -2.86
CA LEU A 386 0.08 -31.19 -3.89
C LEU A 386 1.51 -31.11 -3.34
N ALA A 387 1.70 -30.82 -2.06
CA ALA A 387 3.02 -30.81 -1.42
C ALA A 387 3.58 -32.22 -1.28
N ILE A 388 2.78 -33.19 -0.86
CA ILE A 388 3.17 -34.58 -0.67
C ILE A 388 3.41 -35.28 -2.00
N SER A 389 2.58 -35.01 -2.99
CA SER A 389 2.68 -35.64 -4.31
C SER A 389 4.04 -35.34 -4.98
N CYS A 390 4.67 -36.37 -5.54
CA CYS A 390 5.90 -36.19 -6.33
C CYS A 390 5.61 -35.56 -7.69
N ASN A 391 4.50 -35.93 -8.32
CA ASN A 391 4.10 -35.50 -9.65
C ASN A 391 2.95 -34.49 -9.61
N PRO A 392 2.79 -33.64 -10.64
CA PRO A 392 1.61 -32.83 -10.81
C PRO A 392 0.34 -33.68 -10.88
N LEU A 393 -0.73 -33.27 -10.22
CA LEU A 393 -1.99 -34.01 -10.11
C LEU A 393 -3.08 -33.45 -11.04
N SER A 394 -3.94 -34.33 -11.58
CA SER A 394 -5.18 -33.93 -12.25
C SER A 394 -6.27 -33.54 -11.26
N LEU A 395 -7.37 -32.94 -11.73
CA LEU A 395 -8.53 -32.61 -10.87
C LEU A 395 -9.17 -33.87 -10.27
N ASP A 396 -9.22 -34.96 -11.03
CA ASP A 396 -9.82 -36.22 -10.57
C ASP A 396 -8.95 -36.86 -9.50
N GLU A 397 -7.64 -36.92 -9.68
CA GLU A 397 -6.70 -37.41 -8.67
C GLU A 397 -6.79 -36.57 -7.38
N LEU A 398 -6.81 -35.25 -7.46
CA LEU A 398 -6.97 -34.36 -6.29
C LEU A 398 -8.31 -34.59 -5.60
N SER A 399 -9.39 -34.72 -6.36
CA SER A 399 -10.73 -34.97 -5.80
C SER A 399 -10.79 -36.27 -5.02
N ASN A 400 -10.07 -37.31 -5.47
CA ASN A 400 -10.03 -38.62 -4.78
C ASN A 400 -9.26 -38.59 -3.45
N TYR A 401 -8.30 -37.66 -3.30
CA TYR A 401 -7.55 -37.53 -2.04
C TYR A 401 -8.29 -36.73 -0.96
N ILE A 402 -9.27 -35.91 -1.32
CA ILE A 402 -9.98 -35.04 -0.38
C ILE A 402 -11.03 -35.84 0.43
N LYS A 403 -10.82 -35.91 1.74
CA LYS A 403 -11.66 -36.73 2.66
C LYS A 403 -13.10 -36.26 2.77
N HIS A 404 -13.35 -34.96 2.74
CA HIS A 404 -14.67 -34.36 2.88
C HIS A 404 -15.17 -33.96 1.50
N SER A 405 -15.74 -34.92 0.73
CA SER A 405 -16.24 -34.66 -0.64
C SER A 405 -16.98 -33.32 -0.75
N PRO A 406 -16.32 -32.23 -1.06
CA PRO A 406 -16.98 -30.95 -1.27
C PRO A 406 -17.84 -31.06 -2.52
N SER A 407 -18.88 -30.21 -2.63
CA SER A 407 -19.57 -30.12 -3.92
C SER A 407 -18.56 -29.79 -5.02
N LYS A 408 -18.72 -30.36 -6.22
CA LYS A 408 -17.84 -30.14 -7.38
C LYS A 408 -17.60 -28.67 -7.63
N LEU A 409 -18.61 -27.82 -7.43
CA LEU A 409 -18.51 -26.36 -7.58
C LEU A 409 -17.55 -25.74 -6.55
N LYS A 410 -17.63 -26.14 -5.27
CA LYS A 410 -16.72 -25.65 -4.22
C LYS A 410 -15.29 -26.04 -4.50
N PHE A 411 -15.04 -27.27 -4.90
CA PHE A 411 -13.73 -27.77 -5.28
C PHE A 411 -13.11 -26.96 -6.43
N LEU A 412 -13.87 -26.75 -7.53
CA LEU A 412 -13.44 -25.95 -8.66
C LEU A 412 -13.16 -24.49 -8.28
N HIS A 413 -13.95 -23.91 -7.37
CA HIS A 413 -13.70 -22.56 -6.86
C HIS A 413 -12.40 -22.49 -6.05
N SER A 414 -12.09 -23.48 -5.22
CA SER A 414 -10.81 -23.56 -4.49
C SER A 414 -9.63 -23.65 -5.47
N ILE A 415 -9.70 -24.53 -6.45
CA ILE A 415 -8.67 -24.65 -7.49
C ILE A 415 -8.49 -23.30 -8.22
N LYS A 416 -9.57 -22.64 -8.65
CA LYS A 416 -9.52 -21.34 -9.30
C LYS A 416 -8.84 -20.30 -8.39
N SER A 417 -9.24 -20.22 -7.13
CA SER A 417 -8.68 -19.31 -6.14
C SER A 417 -7.17 -19.52 -5.93
N LEU A 418 -6.72 -20.77 -5.81
CA LEU A 418 -5.32 -21.10 -5.64
C LEU A 418 -4.47 -20.77 -6.88
N VAL A 419 -5.03 -20.94 -8.09
CA VAL A 419 -4.38 -20.51 -9.34
C VAL A 419 -4.27 -18.98 -9.42
N GLU A 420 -5.33 -18.25 -9.12
CA GLU A 420 -5.37 -16.79 -9.12
C GLU A 420 -4.38 -16.18 -8.10
N ARG A 421 -4.15 -16.86 -6.99
CA ARG A 421 -3.13 -16.49 -5.99
C ARG A 421 -1.70 -16.88 -6.39
N SER A 422 -1.53 -17.56 -7.53
CA SER A 422 -0.23 -18.11 -7.98
C SER A 422 0.38 -19.15 -7.02
N LEU A 423 -0.40 -19.74 -6.12
CA LEU A 423 0.05 -20.81 -5.24
C LEU A 423 0.19 -22.14 -6.00
N ILE A 424 -0.70 -22.35 -6.96
CA ILE A 424 -0.64 -23.53 -7.84
C ILE A 424 -0.53 -23.10 -9.31
N THR A 425 0.20 -23.87 -10.06
CA THR A 425 0.33 -23.71 -11.52
C THR A 425 -0.50 -24.76 -12.23
N LYS A 426 -1.15 -24.34 -13.31
CA LYS A 426 -1.94 -25.22 -14.18
C LYS A 426 -1.18 -25.39 -15.49
N LYS A 427 -0.76 -26.60 -15.82
CA LYS A 427 -0.12 -26.93 -17.11
C LYS A 427 -1.00 -27.91 -17.87
N LYS A 428 -1.08 -27.72 -19.20
CA LYS A 428 -1.78 -28.66 -20.08
C LYS A 428 -0.83 -29.83 -20.37
N ASP A 429 -1.27 -31.03 -20.04
CA ASP A 429 -0.67 -32.27 -20.47
C ASP A 429 -1.44 -32.79 -21.70
N GLU A 430 -0.98 -33.83 -22.37
CA GLU A 430 -1.53 -34.30 -23.67
C GLU A 430 -3.07 -34.42 -23.68
N LYS A 431 -3.70 -34.86 -22.60
CA LYS A 431 -5.15 -35.07 -22.50
C LYS A 431 -5.84 -34.21 -21.46
N ASP A 432 -5.15 -33.80 -20.38
CA ASP A 432 -5.73 -33.16 -19.21
C ASP A 432 -4.88 -32.00 -18.69
N TYR A 433 -5.45 -31.24 -17.74
CA TYR A 433 -4.70 -30.24 -17.00
C TYR A 433 -4.08 -30.86 -15.74
N ARG A 434 -2.80 -30.60 -15.52
CA ARG A 434 -2.05 -30.99 -14.33
C ARG A 434 -1.79 -29.75 -13.46
N TYR A 435 -1.90 -29.96 -12.16
CA TYR A 435 -1.71 -28.92 -11.16
C TYR A 435 -0.51 -29.24 -10.28
N SER A 436 0.33 -28.24 -10.03
CA SER A 436 1.50 -28.36 -9.17
C SER A 436 1.59 -27.17 -8.23
N LEU A 437 2.06 -27.42 -7.03
CA LEU A 437 2.30 -26.37 -6.03
C LEU A 437 3.54 -25.54 -6.38
N MET A 438 3.56 -24.29 -6.00
CA MET A 438 4.74 -23.43 -6.05
C MET A 438 5.95 -24.14 -5.40
N PRO A 439 7.11 -24.24 -6.08
CA PRO A 439 8.20 -25.09 -5.59
C PRO A 439 8.68 -24.75 -4.17
N ILE A 440 8.92 -23.48 -3.87
CA ILE A 440 9.36 -23.08 -2.51
C ILE A 440 8.31 -23.43 -1.44
N MET A 441 7.01 -23.28 -1.73
CA MET A 441 5.93 -23.67 -0.83
C MET A 441 5.91 -25.20 -0.64
N LYS A 442 6.18 -25.96 -1.70
CA LYS A 442 6.27 -27.42 -1.65
C LYS A 442 7.39 -27.88 -0.72
N ILE A 443 8.57 -27.27 -0.82
CA ILE A 443 9.71 -27.58 0.05
C ILE A 443 9.38 -27.24 1.50
N HIS A 444 8.83 -26.04 1.74
CA HIS A 444 8.45 -25.58 3.08
C HIS A 444 7.47 -26.54 3.75
N LEU A 445 6.39 -26.92 3.08
CA LEU A 445 5.37 -27.82 3.63
C LEU A 445 5.88 -29.23 3.86
N ARG A 446 6.70 -29.79 2.97
CA ARG A 446 7.32 -31.10 3.18
C ARG A 446 8.16 -31.15 4.44
N ARG A 447 8.97 -30.12 4.68
CA ARG A 447 9.78 -30.01 5.91
C ARG A 447 8.92 -29.88 7.17
N LYS A 448 7.84 -29.11 7.09
CA LYS A 448 6.89 -28.96 8.19
C LYS A 448 6.26 -30.31 8.55
N LEU A 449 5.78 -31.04 7.55
CA LEU A 449 5.19 -32.37 7.74
C LEU A 449 6.18 -33.38 8.35
N VAL A 450 7.45 -33.35 7.93
CA VAL A 450 8.50 -34.22 8.53
C VAL A 450 8.73 -33.85 9.99
N ARG A 451 8.78 -32.55 10.34
CA ARG A 451 8.96 -32.09 11.73
C ARG A 451 7.77 -32.43 12.63
N GLU A 452 6.57 -32.43 12.11
CA GLU A 452 5.34 -32.79 12.87
C GLU A 452 5.16 -34.30 13.02
N ALA A 453 5.85 -35.12 12.21
CA ALA A 453 5.82 -36.56 12.26
C ALA A 453 6.89 -37.19 13.17
N LEU A 454 7.93 -36.42 13.53
CA LEU A 454 8.98 -36.75 14.51
C LEU A 454 8.61 -36.28 15.91
#